data_7debfb0800494624544448cdf50abaaf
#
_entry.id   7debfb0800494624544448cdf50abaaf
#
_cell.length_a   1.000
_cell.length_b   1.000
_cell.length_c   1.000
_cell.angle_alpha   90.00
_cell.angle_beta   90.00
_cell.angle_gamma   90.00
#
_symmetry.space_group_name_H-M   'P 1'
#
loop_
_entity.id
_entity.type
_entity.pdbx_description
1 polymer ?
#
loop_
_entity_poly.entity_id
_entity_poly.type
_entity_poly.pdbx_seq_one_letter_code
_entity_poly.pdbx_strand_id
1 'polypeptide(L)'
;MDNSEVMDSIIEEYEKLRAENKSRRDSEVERVYTELPIIKEIDDKISEIGSETLKKILTNPDAKGLKEEMHNKFEILKQQRKEILVKNSIPLDFDKVKYRCEKCHDTGYIEDEGRCSCFSQKLLDYTYKQSRMGELLKNQNFDSFRLDYYSKSPVKGLKFSPYENMEKILTYCRNYVENFDNMNKSLCFYGDTGLGKTFMSCCIAKDLMDSGKTVLYLRAAKLFRMFDDEKFGRNTDGLNELYDCDMLIIDDLGTETDSKFNSSYLLELINERIINNKNTVLNTNLNFKGMEEKYTKRFSSRLTESFIVMYFYGEDIRRKKFNEK
;
A
#
# COMPACT_ATOMS: atom_id res chain seq x y z
N MET A 1 -23.06 0.12 -9.03
CA MET A 1 -22.23 -0.53 -10.06
C MET A 1 -22.01 -1.95 -9.63
N ASP A 2 -22.23 -2.89 -10.52
CA ASP A 2 -21.91 -4.29 -10.33
C ASP A 2 -20.36 -4.44 -10.27
N ASN A 3 -19.85 -5.47 -9.60
CA ASN A 3 -18.41 -5.74 -9.51
C ASN A 3 -17.73 -5.82 -10.89
N SER A 4 -18.46 -6.28 -11.92
CA SER A 4 -17.99 -6.32 -13.31
C SER A 4 -17.76 -4.91 -13.86
N GLU A 5 -18.68 -3.98 -13.68
CA GLU A 5 -18.58 -2.59 -14.15
C GLU A 5 -17.40 -1.84 -13.49
N VAL A 6 -17.13 -2.14 -12.21
CA VAL A 6 -15.98 -1.56 -11.50
C VAL A 6 -14.67 -2.10 -12.06
N MET A 7 -14.60 -3.40 -12.34
CA MET A 7 -13.42 -4.02 -12.95
C MET A 7 -13.13 -3.46 -14.33
N ASP A 8 -14.15 -3.34 -15.18
CA ASP A 8 -14.02 -2.79 -16.53
C ASP A 8 -13.53 -1.33 -16.48
N SER A 9 -14.05 -0.54 -15.55
CA SER A 9 -13.59 0.84 -15.32
C SER A 9 -12.12 0.92 -14.89
N ILE A 10 -11.66 0.01 -14.04
CA ILE A 10 -10.26 -0.05 -13.61
C ILE A 10 -9.35 -0.44 -14.78
N ILE A 11 -9.76 -1.40 -15.60
CA ILE A 11 -9.00 -1.84 -16.79
C ILE A 11 -8.86 -0.67 -17.78
N GLU A 12 -9.95 0.06 -18.05
CA GLU A 12 -9.95 1.23 -18.92
C GLU A 12 -8.99 2.33 -18.39
N GLU A 13 -8.96 2.56 -17.08
CA GLU A 13 -7.99 3.49 -16.48
C GLU A 13 -6.53 3.05 -16.71
N TYR A 14 -6.22 1.75 -16.63
CA TYR A 14 -4.87 1.25 -16.91
C TYR A 14 -4.49 1.38 -18.38
N GLU A 15 -5.42 1.13 -19.30
CA GLU A 15 -5.19 1.32 -20.73
C GLU A 15 -4.89 2.78 -21.05
N LYS A 16 -5.67 3.70 -20.50
CA LYS A 16 -5.46 5.14 -20.63
C LYS A 16 -4.10 5.56 -20.06
N LEU A 17 -3.76 5.10 -18.87
CA LEU A 17 -2.47 5.41 -18.23
C LEU A 17 -1.28 4.93 -19.09
N ARG A 18 -1.35 3.72 -19.63
CA ARG A 18 -0.30 3.17 -20.53
C ARG A 18 -0.17 4.00 -21.82
N ALA A 19 -1.31 4.40 -22.40
CA ALA A 19 -1.32 5.25 -23.57
C ALA A 19 -0.70 6.62 -23.29
N GLU A 20 -1.03 7.25 -22.16
CA GLU A 20 -0.46 8.52 -21.72
C GLU A 20 1.06 8.41 -21.48
N ASN A 21 1.50 7.37 -20.79
CA ASN A 21 2.93 7.13 -20.50
C ASN A 21 3.73 6.91 -21.80
N LYS A 22 3.16 6.16 -22.75
CA LYS A 22 3.75 5.97 -24.07
C LYS A 22 3.83 7.27 -24.86
N SER A 23 2.75 8.04 -24.90
CA SER A 23 2.71 9.34 -25.59
C SER A 23 3.73 10.33 -25.00
N ARG A 24 3.87 10.34 -23.66
CA ARG A 24 4.87 11.18 -22.98
C ARG A 24 6.29 10.78 -23.38
N ARG A 25 6.60 9.47 -23.39
CA ARG A 25 7.89 8.97 -23.86
C ARG A 25 8.14 9.36 -25.33
N ASP A 26 7.17 9.17 -26.21
CA ASP A 26 7.29 9.49 -27.63
C ASP A 26 7.54 10.98 -27.84
N SER A 27 6.83 11.87 -27.12
CA SER A 27 7.06 13.31 -27.15
C SER A 27 8.45 13.71 -26.64
N GLU A 28 8.93 13.05 -25.58
CA GLU A 28 10.28 13.30 -25.05
C GLU A 28 11.37 12.85 -26.02
N VAL A 29 11.21 11.70 -26.68
CA VAL A 29 12.11 11.21 -27.72
C VAL A 29 12.14 12.17 -28.90
N GLU A 30 10.98 12.63 -29.37
CA GLU A 30 10.88 13.59 -30.47
C GLU A 30 11.57 14.92 -30.12
N ARG A 31 11.37 15.41 -28.90
CA ARG A 31 12.06 16.62 -28.39
C ARG A 31 13.57 16.44 -28.42
N VAL A 32 14.09 15.34 -27.85
CA VAL A 32 15.55 15.08 -27.77
C VAL A 32 16.14 14.93 -29.16
N TYR A 33 15.47 14.25 -30.09
CA TYR A 33 15.96 14.09 -31.46
C TYR A 33 15.92 15.39 -32.26
N THR A 34 15.01 16.29 -31.93
CA THR A 34 14.95 17.62 -32.54
C THR A 34 16.05 18.55 -32.00
N GLU A 35 16.28 18.54 -30.69
CA GLU A 35 17.33 19.35 -30.04
C GLU A 35 18.74 18.82 -30.32
N LEU A 36 18.89 17.49 -30.42
CA LEU A 36 20.17 16.79 -30.61
C LEU A 36 20.06 15.73 -31.72
N PRO A 37 20.07 16.11 -33.02
CA PRO A 37 19.93 15.16 -34.14
C PRO A 37 21.00 14.05 -34.14
N ILE A 38 22.17 14.33 -33.58
CA ILE A 38 23.26 13.33 -33.45
C ILE A 38 22.86 12.12 -32.60
N ILE A 39 21.99 12.28 -31.61
CA ILE A 39 21.47 11.16 -30.80
C ILE A 39 20.63 10.24 -31.66
N LYS A 40 19.77 10.81 -32.52
CA LYS A 40 18.98 10.02 -33.48
C LYS A 40 19.87 9.22 -34.43
N GLU A 41 20.92 9.86 -34.99
CA GLU A 41 21.86 9.16 -35.88
C GLU A 41 22.57 8.01 -35.18
N ILE A 42 22.93 8.18 -33.91
CA ILE A 42 23.56 7.13 -33.10
C ILE A 42 22.54 5.99 -32.84
N ASP A 43 21.32 6.30 -32.45
CA ASP A 43 20.25 5.33 -32.16
C ASP A 43 19.87 4.54 -33.44
N ASP A 44 19.79 5.20 -34.60
CA ASP A 44 19.58 4.57 -35.88
C ASP A 44 20.74 3.57 -36.25
N LYS A 45 22.01 3.97 -36.04
CA LYS A 45 23.17 3.07 -36.23
C LYS A 45 23.17 1.89 -35.27
N ILE A 46 22.79 2.09 -34.01
CA ILE A 46 22.66 1.02 -33.01
C ILE A 46 21.59 0.02 -33.45
N SER A 47 20.45 0.50 -33.94
CA SER A 47 19.36 -0.34 -34.46
C SER A 47 19.77 -1.12 -35.71
N GLU A 48 20.49 -0.49 -36.62
CA GLU A 48 21.02 -1.12 -37.86
C GLU A 48 21.99 -2.24 -37.53
N ILE A 49 22.97 -2.00 -36.65
CA ILE A 49 23.92 -3.00 -36.16
C ILE A 49 23.18 -4.17 -35.53
N GLY A 50 22.16 -3.93 -34.69
CA GLY A 50 21.32 -4.95 -34.06
C GLY A 50 20.61 -5.84 -35.09
N SER A 51 20.00 -5.22 -36.10
CA SER A 51 19.27 -5.89 -37.16
C SER A 51 20.20 -6.72 -38.07
N GLU A 52 21.37 -6.17 -38.42
CA GLU A 52 22.38 -6.89 -39.21
C GLU A 52 22.96 -8.05 -38.42
N THR A 53 23.23 -7.87 -37.13
CA THR A 53 23.73 -8.93 -36.25
C THR A 53 22.76 -10.11 -36.23
N LEU A 54 21.47 -9.82 -36.01
CA LEU A 54 20.43 -10.86 -35.99
C LEU A 54 20.37 -11.63 -37.32
N LYS A 55 20.38 -10.93 -38.45
CA LYS A 55 20.37 -11.57 -39.79
C LYS A 55 21.60 -12.48 -39.99
N LYS A 56 22.79 -12.01 -39.62
CA LYS A 56 24.06 -12.75 -39.76
C LYS A 56 24.12 -13.98 -38.83
N ILE A 57 23.61 -13.89 -37.61
CA ILE A 57 23.53 -15.01 -36.67
C ILE A 57 22.56 -16.09 -37.19
N LEU A 58 21.44 -15.69 -37.77
CA LEU A 58 20.45 -16.61 -38.32
C LEU A 58 20.97 -17.35 -39.57
N THR A 59 21.84 -16.69 -40.36
CA THR A 59 22.40 -17.29 -41.58
C THR A 59 23.72 -18.05 -41.34
N ASN A 60 24.50 -17.74 -40.30
CA ASN A 60 25.76 -18.41 -39.99
C ASN A 60 26.01 -18.45 -38.47
N PRO A 61 25.55 -19.50 -37.75
CA PRO A 61 25.64 -19.60 -36.28
C PRO A 61 27.07 -19.65 -35.71
N ASP A 62 28.08 -20.05 -36.54
CA ASP A 62 29.46 -20.29 -36.09
C ASP A 62 30.39 -19.05 -36.17
N ALA A 63 29.88 -17.89 -36.53
CA ALA A 63 30.69 -16.66 -36.72
C ALA A 63 31.07 -16.00 -35.37
N LYS A 64 31.95 -16.65 -34.57
CA LYS A 64 32.38 -16.13 -33.26
C LYS A 64 33.08 -14.75 -33.35
N GLY A 65 33.96 -14.53 -34.31
CA GLY A 65 34.69 -13.26 -34.48
C GLY A 65 33.80 -12.07 -34.87
N LEU A 66 32.73 -12.33 -35.62
CA LEU A 66 31.77 -11.29 -36.01
C LEU A 66 30.96 -10.76 -34.82
N LYS A 67 30.64 -11.61 -33.83
CA LYS A 67 29.92 -11.21 -32.62
C LYS A 67 30.74 -10.25 -31.76
N GLU A 68 32.06 -10.48 -31.61
CA GLU A 68 32.95 -9.61 -30.87
C GLU A 68 33.13 -8.25 -31.54
N GLU A 69 33.34 -8.23 -32.86
CA GLU A 69 33.48 -6.96 -33.59
C GLU A 69 32.20 -6.10 -33.50
N MET A 70 31.04 -6.72 -33.64
CA MET A 70 29.77 -6.00 -33.55
C MET A 70 29.47 -5.55 -32.12
N HIS A 71 29.81 -6.37 -31.14
CA HIS A 71 29.71 -5.97 -29.73
C HIS A 71 30.56 -4.73 -29.40
N ASN A 72 31.81 -4.71 -29.88
CA ASN A 72 32.69 -3.55 -29.67
C ASN A 72 32.13 -2.28 -30.33
N LYS A 73 31.63 -2.36 -31.57
CA LYS A 73 30.99 -1.24 -32.27
C LYS A 73 29.77 -0.71 -31.49
N PHE A 74 28.96 -1.62 -30.97
CA PHE A 74 27.77 -1.30 -30.19
C PHE A 74 28.13 -0.56 -28.87
N GLU A 75 29.13 -1.04 -28.14
CA GLU A 75 29.58 -0.41 -26.91
C GLU A 75 30.21 0.98 -27.14
N ILE A 76 30.95 1.18 -28.23
CA ILE A 76 31.47 2.49 -28.61
C ILE A 76 30.31 3.49 -28.85
N LEU A 77 29.30 3.10 -29.61
CA LEU A 77 28.15 3.96 -29.90
C LEU A 77 27.34 4.26 -28.62
N LYS A 78 27.14 3.26 -27.76
CA LYS A 78 26.49 3.47 -26.47
C LYS A 78 27.26 4.47 -25.57
N GLN A 79 28.58 4.36 -25.55
CA GLN A 79 29.39 5.27 -24.77
C GLN A 79 29.33 6.70 -25.34
N GLN A 80 29.38 6.88 -26.65
CA GLN A 80 29.22 8.17 -27.31
C GLN A 80 27.83 8.79 -26.99
N ARG A 81 26.76 7.97 -27.12
CA ARG A 81 25.39 8.36 -26.74
C ARG A 81 25.33 8.88 -25.31
N LYS A 82 25.88 8.10 -24.37
CA LYS A 82 25.90 8.46 -22.95
C LYS A 82 26.62 9.79 -22.68
N GLU A 83 27.77 10.00 -23.28
CA GLU A 83 28.57 11.23 -23.11
C GLU A 83 27.81 12.47 -23.63
N ILE A 84 27.14 12.35 -24.78
CA ILE A 84 26.35 13.45 -25.36
C ILE A 84 25.14 13.76 -24.47
N LEU A 85 24.41 12.73 -24.00
CA LEU A 85 23.24 12.90 -23.12
C LEU A 85 23.64 13.57 -21.79
N VAL A 86 24.72 13.09 -21.16
CA VAL A 86 25.21 13.66 -19.88
C VAL A 86 25.67 15.11 -20.09
N LYS A 87 26.39 15.39 -21.17
CA LYS A 87 26.84 16.76 -21.48
C LYS A 87 25.69 17.76 -21.65
N ASN A 88 24.55 17.29 -22.12
CA ASN A 88 23.35 18.11 -22.35
C ASN A 88 22.33 17.98 -21.21
N SER A 89 22.68 17.34 -20.08
CA SER A 89 21.80 17.14 -18.92
C SER A 89 20.49 16.42 -19.25
N ILE A 90 20.51 15.50 -20.23
CA ILE A 90 19.37 14.68 -20.62
C ILE A 90 19.46 13.34 -19.88
N PRO A 91 18.36 12.87 -19.27
CA PRO A 91 18.32 11.55 -18.63
C PRO A 91 18.69 10.42 -19.60
N LEU A 92 19.48 9.44 -19.14
CA LEU A 92 19.90 8.32 -19.98
C LEU A 92 18.74 7.39 -20.38
N ASP A 93 17.65 7.47 -19.67
CA ASP A 93 16.43 6.69 -19.84
C ASP A 93 15.27 7.49 -20.45
N PHE A 94 15.56 8.62 -21.15
CA PHE A 94 14.55 9.48 -21.76
C PHE A 94 13.66 8.73 -22.77
N ASP A 95 14.20 7.68 -23.38
CA ASP A 95 13.55 6.80 -24.36
C ASP A 95 12.77 5.65 -23.75
N LYS A 96 12.75 5.53 -22.40
CA LYS A 96 12.01 4.48 -21.70
C LYS A 96 10.65 4.96 -21.23
N VAL A 97 9.67 4.07 -21.32
CA VAL A 97 8.36 4.32 -20.70
C VAL A 97 8.52 4.27 -19.19
N LYS A 98 8.05 5.33 -18.49
CA LYS A 98 8.01 5.38 -17.03
C LYS A 98 6.65 4.89 -16.57
N TYR A 99 6.65 3.80 -15.84
CA TYR A 99 5.41 3.20 -15.30
C TYR A 99 5.13 3.73 -13.89
N ARG A 100 3.86 3.85 -13.55
CA ARG A 100 3.43 4.16 -12.18
C ARG A 100 3.62 2.96 -11.26
N CYS A 101 3.38 1.76 -11.77
CA CYS A 101 3.63 0.51 -11.08
C CYS A 101 4.71 -0.30 -11.82
N GLU A 102 5.91 -0.35 -11.25
CA GLU A 102 7.05 -1.09 -11.81
C GLU A 102 6.83 -2.61 -11.82
N LYS A 103 5.95 -3.15 -10.94
CA LYS A 103 5.69 -4.59 -10.85
C LYS A 103 4.90 -5.11 -12.03
N CYS A 104 3.82 -4.42 -12.41
CA CYS A 104 2.95 -4.86 -13.50
C CYS A 104 3.06 -4.00 -14.76
N HIS A 105 3.91 -2.98 -14.78
CA HIS A 105 4.04 -2.02 -15.87
C HIS A 105 2.68 -1.42 -16.30
N ASP A 106 1.89 -1.04 -15.28
CA ASP A 106 0.55 -0.46 -15.43
C ASP A 106 -0.45 -1.35 -16.23
N THR A 107 -0.30 -2.67 -16.15
CA THR A 107 -1.29 -3.62 -16.69
C THR A 107 -2.34 -4.01 -15.66
N GLY A 108 -2.03 -3.86 -14.36
CA GLY A 108 -2.84 -4.37 -13.26
C GLY A 108 -2.69 -5.87 -12.99
N TYR A 109 -1.93 -6.59 -13.82
CA TYR A 109 -1.72 -8.05 -13.74
C TYR A 109 -0.25 -8.41 -13.84
N ILE A 110 0.16 -9.46 -13.16
CA ILE A 110 1.50 -10.04 -13.20
C ILE A 110 1.36 -11.44 -13.77
N GLU A 111 2.22 -11.79 -14.74
CA GLU A 111 2.25 -13.12 -15.36
C GLU A 111 2.49 -14.18 -14.27
N ASP A 112 1.70 -15.25 -14.28
CA ASP A 112 1.69 -16.34 -13.30
C ASP A 112 1.25 -16.00 -11.87
N GLU A 113 1.17 -14.71 -11.46
CA GLU A 113 0.74 -14.31 -10.12
C GLU A 113 -0.70 -13.76 -10.08
N GLY A 114 -1.27 -13.40 -11.24
CA GLY A 114 -2.63 -12.87 -11.34
C GLY A 114 -2.72 -11.37 -11.11
N ARG A 115 -3.63 -10.90 -10.24
CA ARG A 115 -3.84 -9.47 -10.00
C ARG A 115 -2.67 -8.84 -9.25
N CYS A 116 -2.14 -7.74 -9.78
CA CYS A 116 -1.13 -6.95 -9.09
C CYS A 116 -1.73 -6.23 -7.85
N SER A 117 -0.91 -6.01 -6.84
CA SER A 117 -1.31 -5.27 -5.63
C SER A 117 -1.90 -3.87 -5.94
N CYS A 118 -1.40 -3.19 -6.98
CA CYS A 118 -1.94 -1.90 -7.41
C CYS A 118 -3.38 -2.02 -7.95
N PHE A 119 -3.74 -3.14 -8.60
CA PHE A 119 -5.11 -3.42 -9.05
C PHE A 119 -6.03 -3.68 -7.86
N SER A 120 -5.60 -4.52 -6.92
CA SER A 120 -6.34 -4.80 -5.69
C SER A 120 -6.60 -3.51 -4.90
N GLN A 121 -5.61 -2.63 -4.79
CA GLN A 121 -5.80 -1.32 -4.14
C GLN A 121 -6.81 -0.45 -4.88
N LYS A 122 -6.75 -0.35 -6.22
CA LYS A 122 -7.76 0.40 -6.98
C LYS A 122 -9.18 -0.15 -6.75
N LEU A 123 -9.33 -1.47 -6.73
CA LEU A 123 -10.62 -2.10 -6.46
C LEU A 123 -11.14 -1.74 -5.05
N LEU A 124 -10.27 -1.74 -4.04
CA LEU A 124 -10.59 -1.28 -2.69
C LEU A 124 -10.96 0.20 -2.68
N ASP A 125 -10.23 1.05 -3.38
CA ASP A 125 -10.51 2.48 -3.49
C ASP A 125 -11.88 2.75 -4.11
N TYR A 126 -12.26 2.02 -5.16
CA TYR A 126 -13.59 2.12 -5.74
C TYR A 126 -14.69 1.68 -4.74
N THR A 127 -14.45 0.57 -4.04
CA THR A 127 -15.35 0.10 -2.99
C THR A 127 -15.48 1.12 -1.85
N TYR A 128 -14.38 1.77 -1.46
CA TYR A 128 -14.37 2.80 -0.43
C TYR A 128 -14.98 4.12 -0.89
N LYS A 129 -14.76 4.54 -2.15
CA LYS A 129 -15.38 5.76 -2.71
C LYS A 129 -16.91 5.70 -2.71
N GLN A 130 -17.48 4.51 -2.89
CA GLN A 130 -18.93 4.28 -2.84
C GLN A 130 -19.45 4.05 -1.42
N SER A 131 -18.58 3.92 -0.43
CA SER A 131 -18.93 3.64 0.95
C SER A 131 -18.67 4.86 1.85
N ARG A 132 -19.33 4.87 3.02
CA ARG A 132 -19.09 5.83 4.11
C ARG A 132 -17.61 5.87 4.56
N MET A 133 -16.84 4.81 4.27
CA MET A 133 -15.42 4.69 4.58
C MET A 133 -14.57 5.65 3.72
N GLY A 134 -14.91 5.84 2.45
CA GLY A 134 -14.19 6.78 1.59
C GLY A 134 -14.27 8.22 2.09
N GLU A 135 -15.41 8.64 2.62
CA GLU A 135 -15.57 9.96 3.26
C GLU A 135 -14.77 10.07 4.56
N LEU A 136 -14.73 8.99 5.37
CA LEU A 136 -13.94 8.97 6.60
C LEU A 136 -12.45 9.15 6.31
N LEU A 137 -11.90 8.40 5.37
CA LEU A 137 -10.47 8.49 4.98
C LEU A 137 -10.10 9.86 4.42
N LYS A 138 -11.00 10.52 3.67
CA LYS A 138 -10.76 11.88 3.18
C LYS A 138 -10.67 12.93 4.30
N ASN A 139 -11.51 12.78 5.33
CA ASN A 139 -11.67 13.77 6.40
C ASN A 139 -10.84 13.48 7.64
N GLN A 140 -10.28 12.27 7.77
CA GLN A 140 -9.49 11.83 8.92
C GLN A 140 -8.07 11.48 8.45
N ASN A 141 -7.20 12.46 8.50
CA ASN A 141 -5.78 12.37 8.15
C ASN A 141 -4.93 13.04 9.22
N PHE A 142 -3.61 12.91 9.16
CA PHE A 142 -2.70 13.49 10.14
C PHE A 142 -2.73 15.03 10.18
N ASP A 143 -3.08 15.70 9.08
CA ASP A 143 -3.16 17.16 9.02
C ASP A 143 -4.41 17.69 9.71
N SER A 144 -5.50 16.91 9.66
CA SER A 144 -6.76 17.23 10.35
C SER A 144 -6.81 16.77 11.80
N PHE A 145 -5.76 16.10 12.31
CA PHE A 145 -5.67 15.62 13.67
C PHE A 145 -5.44 16.78 14.65
N ARG A 146 -6.30 16.90 15.65
CA ARG A 146 -6.27 18.00 16.62
C ARG A 146 -5.93 17.51 18.03
N LEU A 147 -4.70 17.83 18.48
CA LEU A 147 -4.22 17.53 19.82
C LEU A 147 -4.91 18.35 20.91
N ASP A 148 -5.42 19.53 20.58
CA ASP A 148 -6.10 20.44 21.53
C ASP A 148 -7.41 19.90 22.09
N TYR A 149 -7.96 18.84 21.50
CA TYR A 149 -9.09 18.11 22.08
C TYR A 149 -8.73 17.31 23.33
N TYR A 150 -7.45 17.01 23.55
CA TYR A 150 -6.99 16.23 24.69
C TYR A 150 -6.61 17.12 25.87
N SER A 151 -7.04 16.75 27.09
CA SER A 151 -6.76 17.51 28.30
C SER A 151 -5.28 17.47 28.67
N LYS A 152 -4.73 18.64 29.03
CA LYS A 152 -3.38 18.77 29.60
C LYS A 152 -3.35 18.46 31.11
N SER A 153 -4.52 18.30 31.75
CA SER A 153 -4.60 17.97 33.16
C SER A 153 -4.17 16.52 33.42
N PRO A 154 -3.35 16.26 34.44
CA PRO A 154 -2.95 14.92 34.82
C PRO A 154 -4.15 14.04 35.20
N VAL A 155 -4.06 12.76 34.85
CA VAL A 155 -5.03 11.73 35.24
C VAL A 155 -4.42 10.92 36.38
N LYS A 156 -5.17 10.74 37.47
CA LYS A 156 -4.70 10.01 38.67
C LYS A 156 -4.29 8.57 38.29
N GLY A 157 -3.07 8.20 38.66
CA GLY A 157 -2.53 6.88 38.40
C GLY A 157 -1.89 6.68 37.01
N LEU A 158 -1.87 7.72 36.16
CA LEU A 158 -1.19 7.70 34.86
C LEU A 158 0.01 8.66 34.87
N LYS A 159 1.06 8.29 34.13
CA LYS A 159 2.33 9.02 34.07
C LYS A 159 2.23 10.32 33.24
N PHE A 160 1.38 10.34 32.24
CA PHE A 160 1.24 11.43 31.30
C PHE A 160 -0.19 11.96 31.32
N SER A 161 -0.38 13.23 30.97
CA SER A 161 -1.71 13.76 30.65
C SER A 161 -2.25 13.13 29.37
N PRO A 162 -3.57 13.17 29.11
CA PRO A 162 -4.13 12.72 27.84
C PRO A 162 -3.48 13.40 26.62
N TYR A 163 -3.15 14.68 26.72
CA TYR A 163 -2.46 15.42 25.67
C TYR A 163 -1.05 14.86 25.38
N GLU A 164 -0.22 14.74 26.42
CA GLU A 164 1.15 14.21 26.28
C GLU A 164 1.17 12.76 25.76
N ASN A 165 0.21 11.95 26.20
CA ASN A 165 0.06 10.58 25.72
C ASN A 165 -0.29 10.55 24.24
N MET A 166 -1.26 11.37 23.83
CA MET A 166 -1.69 11.43 22.44
C MET A 166 -0.63 12.02 21.51
N GLU A 167 0.13 13.01 21.98
CA GLU A 167 1.27 13.57 21.26
C GLU A 167 2.32 12.48 20.95
N LYS A 168 2.62 11.61 21.92
CA LYS A 168 3.53 10.47 21.73
C LYS A 168 2.95 9.46 20.74
N ILE A 169 1.67 9.12 20.85
CA ILE A 169 0.99 8.20 19.93
C ILE A 169 1.02 8.77 18.52
N LEU A 170 0.68 10.04 18.34
CA LEU A 170 0.69 10.72 17.05
C LEU A 170 2.08 10.71 16.41
N THR A 171 3.10 11.07 17.19
CA THR A 171 4.50 11.08 16.73
C THR A 171 4.94 9.67 16.33
N TYR A 172 4.59 8.66 17.13
CA TYR A 172 4.91 7.27 16.81
C TYR A 172 4.22 6.81 15.53
N CYS A 173 2.91 7.10 15.36
CA CYS A 173 2.16 6.67 14.18
C CYS A 173 2.65 7.35 12.89
N ARG A 174 3.06 8.62 12.94
CA ARG A 174 3.70 9.30 11.79
C ARG A 174 5.02 8.61 11.41
N ASN A 175 5.90 8.39 12.39
CA ASN A 175 7.17 7.69 12.15
C ASN A 175 6.95 6.24 11.68
N TYR A 176 5.89 5.59 12.15
CA TYR A 176 5.52 4.24 11.72
C TYR A 176 5.17 4.21 10.21
N VAL A 177 4.40 5.16 9.73
CA VAL A 177 4.05 5.27 8.30
C VAL A 177 5.27 5.62 7.46
N GLU A 178 6.08 6.61 7.88
CA GLU A 178 7.31 7.02 7.18
C GLU A 178 8.31 5.88 7.01
N ASN A 179 8.38 4.98 7.98
CA ASN A 179 9.33 3.86 7.99
C ASN A 179 8.65 2.49 7.81
N PHE A 180 7.48 2.45 7.20
CA PHE A 180 6.60 1.29 7.15
C PHE A 180 7.27 0.01 6.65
N ASP A 181 8.10 0.10 5.61
CA ASP A 181 8.79 -1.07 5.02
C ASP A 181 9.81 -1.73 5.97
N ASN A 182 10.24 -1.00 7.01
CA ASN A 182 11.16 -1.48 8.03
C ASN A 182 10.46 -1.83 9.34
N MET A 183 9.13 -1.65 9.41
CA MET A 183 8.35 -1.90 10.61
C MET A 183 7.83 -3.35 10.64
N ASN A 184 8.37 -4.16 11.55
CA ASN A 184 8.00 -5.57 11.72
C ASN A 184 6.99 -5.79 12.86
N LYS A 185 6.34 -4.74 13.36
CA LYS A 185 5.35 -4.84 14.43
C LYS A 185 4.04 -4.20 14.05
N SER A 186 2.98 -4.92 14.33
CA SER A 186 1.60 -4.46 14.24
C SER A 186 1.24 -3.47 15.36
N LEU A 187 0.11 -2.78 15.25
CA LEU A 187 -0.36 -1.80 16.24
C LEU A 187 -1.67 -2.26 16.89
N CYS A 188 -1.79 -2.06 18.19
CA CYS A 188 -3.05 -2.27 18.91
C CYS A 188 -3.43 -1.02 19.69
N PHE A 189 -4.54 -0.39 19.31
CA PHE A 189 -5.11 0.77 19.97
C PHE A 189 -6.26 0.33 20.86
N TYR A 190 -6.13 0.51 22.17
CA TYR A 190 -7.17 0.15 23.11
C TYR A 190 -7.53 1.33 24.03
N GLY A 191 -8.73 1.31 24.60
CA GLY A 191 -9.27 2.35 25.46
C GLY A 191 -10.73 2.64 25.17
N ASP A 192 -11.36 3.51 25.97
CA ASP A 192 -12.79 3.81 25.87
C ASP A 192 -13.19 4.38 24.49
N THR A 193 -14.50 4.45 24.27
CA THR A 193 -15.07 5.03 23.03
C THR A 193 -14.81 6.53 22.96
N GLY A 194 -14.73 7.07 21.72
CA GLY A 194 -14.60 8.51 21.50
C GLY A 194 -13.21 9.10 21.73
N LEU A 195 -12.17 8.29 21.91
CA LEU A 195 -10.80 8.73 22.20
C LEU A 195 -9.90 8.89 20.97
N GLY A 196 -10.42 8.68 19.76
CA GLY A 196 -9.66 8.90 18.51
C GLY A 196 -8.96 7.70 17.92
N LYS A 197 -9.19 6.45 18.40
CA LYS A 197 -8.60 5.22 17.84
C LYS A 197 -8.90 5.07 16.35
N THR A 198 -10.17 5.08 15.97
CA THR A 198 -10.63 5.04 14.57
C THR A 198 -10.01 6.16 13.73
N PHE A 199 -9.92 7.37 14.28
CA PHE A 199 -9.32 8.51 13.60
C PHE A 199 -7.83 8.26 13.31
N MET A 200 -7.08 7.79 14.29
CA MET A 200 -5.65 7.47 14.13
C MET A 200 -5.43 6.36 13.09
N SER A 201 -6.28 5.34 13.11
CA SER A 201 -6.23 4.26 12.10
C SER A 201 -6.54 4.76 10.69
N CYS A 202 -7.48 5.72 10.55
CA CYS A 202 -7.75 6.38 9.27
C CYS A 202 -6.55 7.22 8.79
N CYS A 203 -5.85 7.92 9.70
CA CYS A 203 -4.63 8.64 9.35
C CYS A 203 -3.57 7.72 8.78
N ILE A 204 -3.30 6.60 9.46
CA ILE A 204 -2.36 5.57 8.99
C ILE A 204 -2.79 5.01 7.64
N ALA A 205 -4.07 4.62 7.51
CA ALA A 205 -4.60 4.09 6.26
C ALA A 205 -4.39 5.05 5.09
N LYS A 206 -4.75 6.33 5.28
CA LYS A 206 -4.66 7.36 4.23
C LYS A 206 -3.23 7.53 3.73
N ASP A 207 -2.27 7.74 4.64
CA ASP A 207 -0.88 7.97 4.24
C ASP A 207 -0.23 6.73 3.62
N LEU A 208 -0.55 5.53 4.11
CA LEU A 208 -0.09 4.28 3.49
C LEU A 208 -0.66 4.10 2.08
N MET A 209 -1.95 4.39 1.87
CA MET A 209 -2.57 4.34 0.55
C MET A 209 -1.94 5.38 -0.40
N ASP A 210 -1.67 6.59 0.07
CA ASP A 210 -1.01 7.64 -0.70
C ASP A 210 0.43 7.25 -1.09
N SER A 211 1.10 6.45 -0.26
CA SER A 211 2.43 5.88 -0.56
C SER A 211 2.39 4.61 -1.43
N GLY A 212 1.19 4.20 -1.89
CA GLY A 212 1.01 3.06 -2.78
C GLY A 212 0.97 1.69 -2.09
N LYS A 213 0.77 1.64 -0.77
CA LYS A 213 0.58 0.39 -0.03
C LYS A 213 -0.87 -0.09 -0.14
N THR A 214 -1.06 -1.40 -0.14
CA THR A 214 -2.39 -2.00 -0.09
C THR A 214 -2.92 -1.99 1.34
N VAL A 215 -4.04 -1.29 1.56
CA VAL A 215 -4.67 -1.16 2.88
C VAL A 215 -6.09 -1.68 2.84
N LEU A 216 -6.39 -2.67 3.67
CA LEU A 216 -7.75 -3.17 3.86
C LEU A 216 -8.29 -2.72 5.24
N TYR A 217 -9.35 -1.91 5.22
CA TYR A 217 -10.02 -1.41 6.43
C TYR A 217 -11.37 -2.09 6.62
N LEU A 218 -11.54 -2.82 7.71
CA LEU A 218 -12.77 -3.55 8.03
C LEU A 218 -13.21 -3.29 9.48
N ARG A 219 -14.52 -3.29 9.69
CA ARG A 219 -15.05 -3.47 11.05
C ARG A 219 -15.03 -4.94 11.43
N ALA A 220 -14.76 -5.24 12.69
CA ALA A 220 -14.74 -6.61 13.21
C ALA A 220 -16.00 -7.39 12.83
N ALA A 221 -17.18 -6.79 12.92
CA ALA A 221 -18.44 -7.42 12.53
C ALA A 221 -18.50 -7.85 11.04
N LYS A 222 -17.80 -7.16 10.13
CA LYS A 222 -17.69 -7.57 8.72
C LYS A 222 -16.70 -8.71 8.57
N LEU A 223 -15.54 -8.63 9.23
CA LEU A 223 -14.53 -9.68 9.23
C LEU A 223 -15.13 -11.03 9.69
N PHE A 224 -15.83 -11.04 10.81
CA PHE A 224 -16.42 -12.27 11.33
C PHE A 224 -17.54 -12.82 10.44
N ARG A 225 -18.29 -11.97 9.75
CA ARG A 225 -19.23 -12.44 8.71
C ARG A 225 -18.51 -13.12 7.55
N MET A 226 -17.36 -12.60 7.11
CA MET A 226 -16.56 -13.24 6.06
C MET A 226 -16.10 -14.63 6.49
N PHE A 227 -15.66 -14.81 7.75
CA PHE A 227 -15.31 -16.12 8.29
C PHE A 227 -16.49 -17.08 8.37
N ASP A 228 -17.66 -16.58 8.76
CA ASP A 228 -18.89 -17.40 8.79
C ASP A 228 -19.31 -17.81 7.36
N ASP A 229 -19.21 -16.92 6.37
CA ASP A 229 -19.54 -17.20 4.97
C ASP A 229 -18.58 -18.25 4.37
N GLU A 230 -17.28 -18.16 4.67
CA GLU A 230 -16.30 -19.19 4.29
C GLU A 230 -16.66 -20.55 4.86
N LYS A 231 -16.94 -20.60 6.16
CA LYS A 231 -17.29 -21.83 6.85
C LYS A 231 -18.50 -22.55 6.24
N PHE A 232 -19.47 -21.77 5.75
CA PHE A 232 -20.68 -22.32 5.14
C PHE A 232 -20.58 -22.45 3.62
N GLY A 233 -19.41 -22.21 3.01
CA GLY A 233 -19.19 -22.28 1.57
C GLY A 233 -20.02 -21.31 0.74
N ARG A 234 -20.42 -20.16 1.33
CA ARG A 234 -21.34 -19.21 0.69
C ARG A 234 -20.62 -18.22 -0.22
N ASN A 235 -19.58 -17.56 0.29
CA ASN A 235 -18.77 -16.60 -0.46
C ASN A 235 -17.39 -16.51 0.17
N THR A 236 -16.34 -16.70 -0.64
CA THR A 236 -14.93 -16.60 -0.24
C THR A 236 -14.24 -15.37 -0.84
N ASP A 237 -15.00 -14.53 -1.57
CA ASP A 237 -14.43 -13.33 -2.18
C ASP A 237 -13.88 -12.37 -1.10
N GLY A 238 -12.66 -11.93 -1.31
CA GLY A 238 -12.00 -10.97 -0.42
C GLY A 238 -11.29 -11.60 0.79
N LEU A 239 -11.29 -12.92 0.96
CA LEU A 239 -10.53 -13.57 2.04
C LEU A 239 -9.02 -13.50 1.81
N ASN A 240 -8.57 -13.70 0.57
CA ASN A 240 -7.16 -13.62 0.24
C ASN A 240 -6.60 -12.22 0.53
N GLU A 241 -7.38 -11.17 0.30
CA GLU A 241 -7.00 -9.79 0.60
C GLU A 241 -6.75 -9.56 2.10
N LEU A 242 -7.38 -10.34 2.99
CA LEU A 242 -7.10 -10.29 4.43
C LEU A 242 -5.67 -10.71 4.75
N TYR A 243 -5.13 -11.65 3.98
CA TYR A 243 -3.77 -12.20 4.17
C TYR A 243 -2.72 -11.39 3.40
N ASP A 244 -3.05 -10.91 2.20
CA ASP A 244 -2.10 -10.37 1.23
C ASP A 244 -1.86 -8.86 1.35
N CYS A 245 -2.85 -8.07 1.82
CA CYS A 245 -2.69 -6.63 1.94
C CYS A 245 -1.53 -6.26 2.87
N ASP A 246 -0.83 -5.16 2.55
CA ASP A 246 0.31 -4.69 3.34
C ASP A 246 -0.12 -4.27 4.76
N MET A 247 -1.27 -3.61 4.88
CA MET A 247 -1.86 -3.21 6.14
C MET A 247 -3.32 -3.66 6.24
N LEU A 248 -3.65 -4.45 7.26
CA LEU A 248 -5.02 -4.78 7.64
C LEU A 248 -5.42 -3.95 8.86
N ILE A 249 -6.55 -3.25 8.78
CA ILE A 249 -7.11 -2.50 9.91
C ILE A 249 -8.44 -3.12 10.31
N ILE A 250 -8.50 -3.63 11.55
CA ILE A 250 -9.70 -4.22 12.16
C ILE A 250 -10.21 -3.24 13.22
N ASP A 251 -11.32 -2.56 12.92
CA ASP A 251 -11.91 -1.57 13.79
C ASP A 251 -13.08 -2.14 14.62
N ASP A 252 -13.28 -1.57 15.79
CA ASP A 252 -14.32 -1.95 16.75
C ASP A 252 -14.25 -3.44 17.19
N LEU A 253 -13.05 -4.01 17.34
CA LEU A 253 -12.84 -5.36 17.83
C LEU A 253 -13.37 -5.49 19.27
N GLY A 254 -14.18 -6.52 19.53
CA GLY A 254 -14.82 -6.75 20.82
C GLY A 254 -16.32 -6.42 20.87
N THR A 255 -16.88 -5.83 19.80
CA THR A 255 -18.31 -5.49 19.72
C THR A 255 -19.16 -6.59 19.07
N GLU A 256 -18.54 -7.56 18.43
CA GLU A 256 -19.20 -8.69 17.76
C GLU A 256 -19.76 -9.72 18.77
N THR A 257 -20.67 -10.57 18.28
CA THR A 257 -21.25 -11.67 19.07
C THR A 257 -20.19 -12.72 19.39
N ASP A 258 -20.18 -13.23 20.60
CA ASP A 258 -19.21 -14.22 21.06
C ASP A 258 -19.36 -15.55 20.27
N SER A 259 -18.27 -15.96 19.65
CA SER A 259 -18.11 -17.25 18.97
C SER A 259 -16.71 -17.77 19.19
N LYS A 260 -16.58 -18.96 19.81
CA LYS A 260 -15.27 -19.62 19.96
C LYS A 260 -14.61 -19.89 18.62
N PHE A 261 -15.40 -20.06 17.59
CA PHE A 261 -14.95 -20.33 16.24
C PHE A 261 -14.27 -19.08 15.66
N ASN A 262 -14.91 -17.93 15.77
CA ASN A 262 -14.41 -16.66 15.30
C ASN A 262 -13.08 -16.26 15.96
N SER A 263 -12.92 -16.60 17.24
CA SER A 263 -11.66 -16.36 17.98
C SER A 263 -10.50 -17.17 17.41
N SER A 264 -10.75 -18.39 16.92
CA SER A 264 -9.72 -19.24 16.32
C SER A 264 -9.29 -18.71 14.95
N TYR A 265 -10.23 -18.31 14.10
CA TYR A 265 -9.94 -17.71 12.79
C TYR A 265 -9.19 -16.38 12.94
N LEU A 266 -9.60 -15.53 13.89
CA LEU A 266 -8.88 -14.28 14.15
C LEU A 266 -7.42 -14.53 14.57
N LEU A 267 -7.20 -15.51 15.44
CA LEU A 267 -5.84 -15.87 15.87
C LEU A 267 -5.02 -16.43 14.71
N GLU A 268 -5.61 -17.26 13.86
CA GLU A 268 -4.98 -17.80 12.65
C GLU A 268 -4.60 -16.69 11.69
N LEU A 269 -5.53 -15.81 11.34
CA LEU A 269 -5.28 -14.65 10.49
C LEU A 269 -4.11 -13.80 11.01
N ILE A 270 -4.10 -13.46 12.30
CA ILE A 270 -3.03 -12.68 12.90
C ILE A 270 -1.68 -13.40 12.83
N ASN A 271 -1.65 -14.72 13.12
CA ASN A 271 -0.42 -15.51 13.05
C ASN A 271 0.13 -15.57 11.61
N GLU A 272 -0.70 -15.87 10.62
CA GLU A 272 -0.30 -15.92 9.21
C GLU A 272 0.26 -14.57 8.74
N ARG A 273 -0.40 -13.47 9.10
CA ARG A 273 0.09 -12.15 8.76
C ARG A 273 1.43 -11.82 9.41
N ILE A 274 1.64 -12.22 10.66
CA ILE A 274 2.93 -12.06 11.36
C ILE A 274 4.03 -12.86 10.66
N ILE A 275 3.77 -14.13 10.31
CA ILE A 275 4.72 -15.01 9.61
C ILE A 275 5.13 -14.41 8.26
N ASN A 276 4.18 -13.81 7.53
CA ASN A 276 4.39 -13.18 6.24
C ASN A 276 4.86 -11.71 6.31
N ASN A 277 5.26 -11.22 7.50
CA ASN A 277 5.67 -9.83 7.74
C ASN A 277 4.62 -8.80 7.27
N LYS A 278 3.34 -9.13 7.39
CA LYS A 278 2.22 -8.24 7.06
C LYS A 278 1.70 -7.58 8.33
N ASN A 279 1.61 -6.25 8.32
CA ASN A 279 1.24 -5.48 9.50
C ASN A 279 -0.29 -5.38 9.67
N THR A 280 -0.72 -5.31 10.94
CA THR A 280 -2.13 -5.19 11.31
C THR A 280 -2.33 -4.08 12.34
N VAL A 281 -3.39 -3.29 12.20
CA VAL A 281 -3.88 -2.38 13.24
C VAL A 281 -5.17 -2.95 13.83
N LEU A 282 -5.22 -3.07 15.15
CA LEU A 282 -6.41 -3.50 15.89
C LEU A 282 -6.92 -2.33 16.74
N ASN A 283 -8.19 -1.97 16.58
CA ASN A 283 -8.88 -1.02 17.47
C ASN A 283 -9.87 -1.76 18.35
N THR A 284 -9.77 -1.58 19.64
CA THR A 284 -10.69 -2.22 20.60
C THR A 284 -11.01 -1.33 21.78
N ASN A 285 -12.19 -1.52 22.36
CA ASN A 285 -12.56 -0.92 23.65
C ASN A 285 -12.26 -1.86 24.82
N LEU A 286 -11.84 -3.08 24.55
CA LEU A 286 -11.49 -4.05 25.58
C LEU A 286 -10.10 -3.77 26.15
N ASN A 287 -9.94 -3.88 27.46
CA ASN A 287 -8.61 -3.99 28.07
C ASN A 287 -8.04 -5.41 27.89
N PHE A 288 -6.80 -5.62 28.32
CA PHE A 288 -6.15 -6.93 28.17
C PHE A 288 -6.95 -8.09 28.77
N LYS A 289 -7.56 -7.88 29.96
CA LYS A 289 -8.38 -8.90 30.60
C LYS A 289 -9.62 -9.22 29.77
N GLY A 290 -10.31 -8.19 29.29
CA GLY A 290 -11.47 -8.35 28.41
C GLY A 290 -11.13 -9.05 27.09
N MET A 291 -9.95 -8.75 26.50
CA MET A 291 -9.48 -9.45 25.31
C MET A 291 -9.18 -10.93 25.59
N GLU A 292 -8.59 -11.26 26.75
CA GLU A 292 -8.32 -12.61 27.16
C GLU A 292 -9.59 -13.43 27.42
N GLU A 293 -10.58 -12.80 28.07
CA GLU A 293 -11.89 -13.41 28.32
C GLU A 293 -12.67 -13.66 27.02
N LYS A 294 -12.63 -12.70 26.07
CA LYS A 294 -13.38 -12.79 24.83
C LYS A 294 -12.74 -13.66 23.77
N TYR A 295 -11.42 -13.53 23.57
CA TYR A 295 -10.72 -14.19 22.46
C TYR A 295 -9.89 -15.40 22.91
N THR A 296 -9.07 -15.36 23.82
CA THR A 296 -8.29 -16.41 24.50
C THR A 296 -6.97 -15.84 25.06
N LYS A 297 -6.34 -16.56 25.99
CA LYS A 297 -4.98 -16.26 26.47
C LYS A 297 -3.93 -16.27 25.35
N ARG A 298 -4.10 -17.15 24.35
CA ARG A 298 -3.18 -17.22 23.20
C ARG A 298 -3.21 -15.94 22.37
N PHE A 299 -4.39 -15.39 22.14
CA PHE A 299 -4.55 -14.13 21.41
C PHE A 299 -3.91 -12.96 22.17
N SER A 300 -4.17 -12.79 23.46
CA SER A 300 -3.57 -11.73 24.26
C SER A 300 -2.05 -11.84 24.38
N SER A 301 -1.51 -13.07 24.48
CA SER A 301 -0.08 -13.32 24.45
C SER A 301 0.54 -12.87 23.11
N ARG A 302 -0.10 -13.21 21.99
CA ARG A 302 0.37 -12.80 20.66
C ARG A 302 0.35 -11.29 20.46
N LEU A 303 -0.67 -10.60 20.99
CA LEU A 303 -0.70 -9.14 20.99
C LEU A 303 0.49 -8.54 21.75
N THR A 304 0.82 -9.07 22.91
CA THR A 304 1.95 -8.57 23.72
C THR A 304 3.29 -8.77 23.03
N GLU A 305 3.47 -9.86 22.30
CA GLU A 305 4.72 -10.22 21.62
C GLU A 305 4.93 -9.41 20.31
N SER A 306 3.88 -9.33 19.48
CA SER A 306 4.02 -8.90 18.09
C SER A 306 3.41 -7.52 17.80
N PHE A 307 2.72 -6.90 18.76
CA PHE A 307 2.09 -5.60 18.59
C PHE A 307 2.72 -4.54 19.50
N ILE A 308 2.78 -3.32 19.00
CA ILE A 308 2.96 -2.13 19.84
C ILE A 308 1.57 -1.74 20.35
N VAL A 309 1.40 -1.87 21.66
CA VAL A 309 0.11 -1.62 22.31
C VAL A 309 0.05 -0.20 22.85
N MET A 310 -0.95 0.57 22.42
CA MET A 310 -1.12 1.98 22.76
C MET A 310 -2.44 2.19 23.48
N TYR A 311 -2.36 2.72 24.69
CA TYR A 311 -3.51 3.03 25.53
C TYR A 311 -4.02 4.43 25.24
N PHE A 312 -5.26 4.54 24.78
CA PHE A 312 -5.99 5.78 24.57
C PHE A 312 -6.83 6.06 25.81
N TYR A 313 -6.64 7.21 26.43
CA TYR A 313 -7.40 7.62 27.61
C TYR A 313 -7.66 9.11 27.62
N GLY A 314 -8.67 9.52 28.40
CA GLY A 314 -9.12 10.90 28.50
C GLY A 314 -10.64 11.01 28.40
N GLU A 315 -11.13 12.19 28.02
CA GLU A 315 -12.53 12.46 27.81
C GLU A 315 -12.97 12.16 26.36
N ASP A 316 -14.25 11.82 26.17
CA ASP A 316 -14.82 11.59 24.84
C ASP A 316 -14.77 12.87 23.98
N ILE A 317 -13.94 12.85 22.93
CA ILE A 317 -13.72 13.99 22.03
C ILE A 317 -14.98 14.34 21.22
N ARG A 318 -15.87 13.38 20.96
CA ARG A 318 -17.12 13.62 20.23
C ARG A 318 -18.00 14.63 20.96
N ARG A 319 -18.00 14.62 22.29
CA ARG A 319 -18.73 15.59 23.12
C ARG A 319 -18.13 16.99 23.02
N LYS A 320 -16.80 17.11 22.95
CA LYS A 320 -16.14 18.42 22.78
C LYS A 320 -16.45 19.03 21.41
N LYS A 321 -16.38 18.25 20.34
CA LYS A 321 -16.77 18.69 18.97
C LYS A 321 -18.24 19.13 18.87
N PHE A 322 -19.12 18.54 19.67
CA PHE A 322 -20.53 18.93 19.67
C PHE A 322 -20.74 20.30 20.33
N ASN A 323 -19.96 20.62 21.34
CA ASN A 323 -20.04 21.89 22.07
C ASN A 323 -19.34 23.08 21.37
N GLU A 324 -18.54 22.81 20.30
CA GLU A 324 -17.88 23.83 19.47
C GLU A 324 -18.73 24.25 18.25
N LYS A 325 -19.86 23.57 18.00
CA LYS A 325 -20.83 23.91 16.95
C LYS A 325 -21.98 24.74 17.53
#